data_6ea0a2c5ac5b2114188622631a91af10
#
_entry.id   6ea0a2c5ac5b2114188622631a91af10
#
_cell.length_a   1.000
_cell.length_b   1.000
_cell.length_c   1.000
_cell.angle_alpha   90.00
_cell.angle_beta   90.00
_cell.angle_gamma   90.00
#
_symmetry.space_group_name_H-M   'P 1'
#
loop_
_entity.id
_entity.type
_entity.pdbx_description
1 polymer ?
#
loop_
_entity_poly.entity_id
_entity_poly.type
_entity_poly.pdbx_seq_one_letter_code
_entity_poly.pdbx_strand_id
1 'polypeptide(L)'
;MPVTDLHNHTIFSYDGSNTPEEIIENAIAHGVDVIGISDHQFSIESRLGEYFEYLCYCRRRYEGKIKLLFGLEIGTRPKPNDFFASASEYFDYVLFESLDSPTAMDFYEFMEWQRLFKCRRGLAHTDVFRLSERYGIDVLDEMCRNDIFWELNVSGNYPYYYDFLTNPNKREIIRRSGISVSIGSDTHSVEEYRFKQLRRANELVHKLGNNIIC
;
A
#
# COMPACT_ATOMS: atom_id res chain seq x y z
N MET A 1 -0.47 10.34 -17.90
CA MET A 1 0.00 10.02 -16.53
C MET A 1 -0.71 8.75 -16.11
N PRO A 2 0.03 7.70 -15.78
CA PRO A 2 -0.58 6.45 -15.36
C PRO A 2 -1.35 6.63 -14.05
N VAL A 3 -2.51 6.00 -13.94
CA VAL A 3 -3.29 5.88 -12.72
C VAL A 3 -2.90 4.58 -12.03
N THR A 4 -2.45 4.68 -10.78
CA THR A 4 -2.03 3.52 -9.98
C THR A 4 -2.99 3.29 -8.82
N ASP A 5 -3.19 2.02 -8.47
CA ASP A 5 -3.91 1.59 -7.28
C ASP A 5 -3.21 0.36 -6.71
N LEU A 6 -2.47 0.53 -5.61
CA LEU A 6 -1.62 -0.54 -5.06
C LEU A 6 -2.16 -1.16 -3.77
N HIS A 7 -3.45 -0.93 -3.43
CA HIS A 7 -4.02 -1.51 -2.23
C HIS A 7 -5.43 -2.02 -2.53
N ASN A 8 -5.53 -3.32 -2.77
CA ASN A 8 -6.80 -4.00 -3.07
C ASN A 8 -6.82 -5.38 -2.42
N HIS A 9 -7.93 -5.72 -1.81
CA HIS A 9 -8.21 -7.01 -1.18
C HIS A 9 -9.14 -7.85 -2.05
N THR A 10 -8.94 -9.16 -1.99
CA THR A 10 -9.72 -10.13 -2.76
C THR A 10 -10.31 -11.19 -1.84
N ILE A 11 -10.99 -12.19 -2.40
CA ILE A 11 -11.48 -13.37 -1.64
C ILE A 11 -10.35 -14.16 -0.94
N PHE A 12 -9.10 -13.81 -1.15
CA PHE A 12 -7.98 -14.33 -0.37
C PHE A 12 -7.82 -13.65 0.99
N SER A 13 -8.33 -12.43 1.16
CA SER A 13 -8.52 -11.77 2.45
C SER A 13 -9.85 -12.21 3.08
N TYR A 14 -9.90 -12.22 4.41
CA TYR A 14 -11.11 -12.60 5.16
C TYR A 14 -12.30 -11.64 4.96
N ASP A 15 -12.02 -10.43 4.52
CA ASP A 15 -12.94 -9.31 4.34
C ASP A 15 -13.11 -8.86 2.89
N GLY A 16 -12.35 -9.45 1.96
CA GLY A 16 -12.49 -9.20 0.53
C GLY A 16 -13.65 -10.02 -0.08
N SER A 17 -14.39 -9.40 -0.99
CA SER A 17 -15.65 -9.97 -1.54
C SER A 17 -15.54 -10.44 -2.99
N ASN A 18 -14.51 -10.01 -3.72
CA ASN A 18 -14.37 -10.28 -5.15
C ASN A 18 -13.09 -11.06 -5.47
N THR A 19 -13.14 -11.83 -6.55
CA THR A 19 -11.97 -12.52 -7.08
C THR A 19 -10.90 -11.51 -7.58
N PRO A 20 -9.63 -11.91 -7.65
CA PRO A 20 -8.61 -11.06 -8.28
C PRO A 20 -8.99 -10.59 -9.68
N GLU A 21 -9.63 -11.46 -10.50
CA GLU A 21 -10.07 -11.08 -11.84
C GLU A 21 -11.13 -9.97 -11.82
N GLU A 22 -12.13 -10.07 -10.94
CA GLU A 22 -13.19 -9.06 -10.83
C GLU A 22 -12.61 -7.70 -10.42
N ILE A 23 -11.66 -7.68 -9.46
CA ILE A 23 -10.95 -6.46 -9.06
C ILE A 23 -10.14 -5.89 -10.24
N ILE A 24 -9.39 -6.73 -10.96
CA ILE A 24 -8.57 -6.32 -12.10
C ILE A 24 -9.46 -5.80 -13.25
N GLU A 25 -10.54 -6.50 -13.58
CA GLU A 25 -11.45 -6.10 -14.65
C GLU A 25 -12.17 -4.78 -14.33
N ASN A 26 -12.54 -4.59 -13.05
CA ASN A 26 -13.09 -3.33 -12.58
C ASN A 26 -12.07 -2.18 -12.71
N ALA A 27 -10.83 -2.41 -12.34
CA ALA A 27 -9.75 -1.42 -12.49
C ALA A 27 -9.52 -1.05 -13.96
N ILE A 28 -9.48 -2.04 -14.87
CA ILE A 28 -9.37 -1.81 -16.32
C ILE A 28 -10.55 -0.97 -16.83
N ALA A 29 -11.78 -1.31 -16.44
CA ALA A 29 -12.98 -0.58 -16.85
C ALA A 29 -12.97 0.89 -16.42
N HIS A 30 -12.26 1.20 -15.34
CA HIS A 30 -12.10 2.56 -14.82
C HIS A 30 -10.82 3.26 -15.29
N GLY A 31 -10.00 2.62 -16.13
CA GLY A 31 -8.80 3.22 -16.71
C GLY A 31 -7.64 3.34 -15.71
N VAL A 32 -7.48 2.34 -14.85
CA VAL A 32 -6.29 2.15 -14.02
C VAL A 32 -5.22 1.48 -14.87
N ASP A 33 -3.99 1.97 -14.82
CA ASP A 33 -2.87 1.47 -15.61
C ASP A 33 -2.02 0.46 -14.84
N VAL A 34 -1.93 0.62 -13.52
CA VAL A 34 -1.16 -0.25 -12.62
C VAL A 34 -2.02 -0.60 -11.41
N ILE A 35 -2.24 -1.88 -11.19
CA ILE A 35 -2.96 -2.39 -10.03
C ILE A 35 -2.07 -3.30 -9.18
N GLY A 36 -2.19 -3.20 -7.87
CA GLY A 36 -1.61 -4.13 -6.91
C GLY A 36 -2.71 -4.89 -6.18
N ILE A 37 -2.54 -6.20 -6.04
CA ILE A 37 -3.33 -7.04 -5.14
C ILE A 37 -2.49 -7.24 -3.89
N SER A 38 -3.04 -6.89 -2.71
CA SER A 38 -2.29 -6.84 -1.45
C SER A 38 -3.10 -7.42 -0.28
N ASP A 39 -3.56 -8.64 -0.44
CA ASP A 39 -4.35 -9.35 0.57
C ASP A 39 -3.63 -9.46 1.92
N HIS A 40 -4.39 -9.57 3.00
CA HIS A 40 -3.88 -9.69 4.36
C HIS A 40 -3.03 -10.94 4.58
N GLN A 41 -1.85 -10.78 5.17
CA GLN A 41 -0.89 -11.85 5.44
C GLN A 41 -1.50 -13.05 6.17
N PHE A 42 -2.28 -12.79 7.22
CA PHE A 42 -2.83 -13.86 8.07
C PHE A 42 -3.90 -14.69 7.38
N SER A 43 -4.52 -14.16 6.32
CA SER A 43 -5.52 -14.90 5.52
C SER A 43 -4.87 -15.83 4.50
N ILE A 44 -3.64 -15.53 4.06
CA ILE A 44 -2.96 -16.28 3.00
C ILE A 44 -1.80 -17.15 3.50
N GLU A 45 -1.40 -17.08 4.77
CA GLU A 45 -0.23 -17.79 5.29
C GLU A 45 -0.26 -19.29 4.98
N SER A 46 -1.40 -19.96 5.23
CA SER A 46 -1.56 -21.38 4.98
C SER A 46 -1.76 -21.76 3.51
N ARG A 47 -1.99 -20.80 2.62
CA ARG A 47 -2.30 -20.98 1.20
C ARG A 47 -1.45 -20.09 0.28
N LEU A 48 -0.28 -19.70 0.73
CA LEU A 48 0.60 -18.76 0.02
C LEU A 48 0.94 -19.25 -1.41
N GLY A 49 1.19 -20.56 -1.59
CA GLY A 49 1.46 -21.13 -2.91
C GLY A 49 0.29 -20.97 -3.87
N GLU A 50 -0.94 -21.28 -3.42
CA GLU A 50 -2.17 -21.12 -4.20
C GLU A 50 -2.39 -19.64 -4.58
N TYR A 51 -2.22 -18.74 -3.62
CA TYR A 51 -2.33 -17.29 -3.82
C TYR A 51 -1.35 -16.80 -4.90
N PHE A 52 -0.09 -17.17 -4.78
CA PHE A 52 0.94 -16.78 -5.73
C PHE A 52 0.68 -17.33 -7.15
N GLU A 53 0.34 -18.61 -7.26
CA GLU A 53 0.00 -19.24 -8.54
C GLU A 53 -1.20 -18.55 -9.21
N TYR A 54 -2.20 -18.16 -8.43
CA TYR A 54 -3.38 -17.46 -8.93
C TYR A 54 -3.03 -16.06 -9.44
N LEU A 55 -2.22 -15.30 -8.69
CA LEU A 55 -1.73 -14.00 -9.15
C LEU A 55 -0.86 -14.11 -10.41
N CYS A 56 -0.03 -15.15 -10.51
CA CYS A 56 0.73 -15.43 -11.72
C CYS A 56 -0.17 -15.73 -12.93
N TYR A 57 -1.28 -16.46 -12.72
CA TYR A 57 -2.29 -16.68 -13.74
C TYR A 57 -2.92 -15.35 -14.17
N CYS A 58 -3.34 -14.49 -13.25
CA CYS A 58 -3.90 -13.19 -13.55
C CYS A 58 -2.91 -12.29 -14.31
N ARG A 59 -1.65 -12.26 -13.89
CA ARG A 59 -0.60 -11.47 -14.57
C ARG A 59 -0.47 -11.85 -16.04
N ARG A 60 -0.48 -13.16 -16.37
CA ARG A 60 -0.44 -13.63 -17.76
C ARG A 60 -1.73 -13.32 -18.51
N ARG A 61 -2.91 -13.50 -17.87
CA ARG A 61 -4.22 -13.28 -18.49
C ARG A 61 -4.45 -11.82 -18.91
N TYR A 62 -3.94 -10.89 -18.13
CA TYR A 62 -4.14 -9.45 -18.33
C TYR A 62 -2.91 -8.73 -18.86
N GLU A 63 -1.89 -9.48 -19.30
CA GLU A 63 -0.70 -8.91 -19.93
C GLU A 63 -1.06 -8.00 -21.11
N GLY A 64 -0.44 -6.80 -21.16
CA GLY A 64 -0.73 -5.77 -22.16
C GLY A 64 -2.03 -4.98 -21.95
N LYS A 65 -2.86 -5.35 -20.95
CA LYS A 65 -4.08 -4.59 -20.61
C LYS A 65 -3.90 -3.72 -19.36
N ILE A 66 -3.22 -4.24 -18.37
CA ILE A 66 -2.91 -3.56 -17.11
C ILE A 66 -1.62 -4.15 -16.54
N LYS A 67 -0.83 -3.35 -15.84
CA LYS A 67 0.32 -3.86 -15.10
C LYS A 67 -0.15 -4.35 -13.73
N LEU A 68 -0.03 -5.65 -13.46
CA LEU A 68 -0.37 -6.25 -12.17
C LEU A 68 0.89 -6.40 -11.32
N LEU A 69 0.86 -5.83 -10.11
CA LEU A 69 1.88 -6.00 -9.07
C LEU A 69 1.35 -6.94 -7.97
N PHE A 70 2.24 -7.79 -7.46
CA PHE A 70 1.94 -8.68 -6.34
C PHE A 70 2.34 -7.98 -5.05
N GLY A 71 1.35 -7.59 -4.28
CA GLY A 71 1.49 -6.97 -2.97
C GLY A 71 1.11 -7.92 -1.85
N LEU A 72 1.39 -7.47 -0.65
CA LEU A 72 0.96 -8.13 0.58
C LEU A 72 0.76 -7.06 1.65
N GLU A 73 -0.37 -7.10 2.35
CA GLU A 73 -0.56 -6.27 3.53
C GLU A 73 -0.19 -7.01 4.80
N ILE A 74 0.64 -6.39 5.62
CA ILE A 74 1.28 -7.01 6.79
C ILE A 74 0.98 -6.19 8.04
N GLY A 75 0.40 -6.86 9.05
CA GLY A 75 0.11 -6.25 10.35
C GLY A 75 1.36 -5.85 11.11
N THR A 76 1.35 -4.67 11.72
CA THR A 76 2.43 -4.15 12.57
C THR A 76 2.24 -4.43 14.06
N ARG A 77 1.47 -5.45 14.43
CA ARG A 77 1.27 -5.82 15.83
C ARG A 77 2.57 -6.31 16.48
N PRO A 78 2.74 -6.15 17.81
CA PRO A 78 3.87 -6.74 18.52
C PRO A 78 3.97 -8.24 18.26
N LYS A 79 5.18 -8.75 18.09
CA LYS A 79 5.54 -10.11 17.64
C LYS A 79 5.36 -10.27 16.13
N PRO A 80 6.29 -9.71 15.36
CA PRO A 80 6.32 -9.83 13.91
C PRO A 80 6.44 -11.30 13.48
N ASN A 81 5.79 -11.64 12.38
CA ASN A 81 5.91 -12.94 11.76
C ASN A 81 6.98 -12.90 10.65
N ASP A 82 8.12 -13.55 10.90
CA ASP A 82 9.25 -13.58 9.95
C ASP A 82 8.99 -14.49 8.73
N PHE A 83 7.92 -15.28 8.75
CA PHE A 83 7.54 -16.15 7.63
C PHE A 83 7.45 -15.35 6.32
N PHE A 84 6.73 -14.22 6.35
CA PHE A 84 6.56 -13.39 5.16
C PHE A 84 7.81 -12.60 4.79
N ALA A 85 8.71 -12.34 5.74
CA ALA A 85 10.01 -11.77 5.42
C ALA A 85 10.81 -12.72 4.52
N SER A 86 10.80 -14.03 4.81
CA SER A 86 11.43 -15.05 3.99
C SER A 86 10.75 -15.20 2.62
N ALA A 87 9.43 -15.08 2.55
CA ALA A 87 8.65 -15.18 1.31
C ALA A 87 8.60 -13.87 0.51
N SER A 88 9.16 -12.78 1.03
CA SER A 88 9.02 -11.44 0.43
C SER A 88 9.62 -11.31 -0.97
N GLU A 89 10.56 -12.20 -1.36
CA GLU A 89 11.14 -12.23 -2.71
C GLU A 89 10.13 -12.60 -3.82
N TYR A 90 8.97 -13.17 -3.47
CA TYR A 90 7.89 -13.49 -4.41
C TYR A 90 6.95 -12.32 -4.67
N PHE A 91 7.06 -11.24 -3.89
CA PHE A 91 6.23 -10.06 -3.99
C PHE A 91 6.99 -8.88 -4.62
N ASP A 92 6.25 -8.02 -5.32
CA ASP A 92 6.80 -6.77 -5.85
C ASP A 92 6.94 -5.73 -4.72
N TYR A 93 6.04 -5.78 -3.72
CA TYR A 93 6.04 -4.89 -2.56
C TYR A 93 5.27 -5.49 -1.38
N VAL A 94 5.49 -4.89 -0.20
CA VAL A 94 4.68 -5.09 1.01
C VAL A 94 4.20 -3.75 1.55
N LEU A 95 3.00 -3.77 2.15
CA LEU A 95 2.38 -2.66 2.86
C LEU A 95 2.29 -3.01 4.35
N PHE A 96 3.00 -2.29 5.20
CA PHE A 96 2.89 -2.45 6.64
C PHE A 96 1.78 -1.56 7.15
N GLU A 97 0.73 -2.17 7.72
CA GLU A 97 -0.49 -1.46 8.07
C GLU A 97 -0.43 -0.76 9.44
N SER A 98 -0.98 0.45 9.48
CA SER A 98 -1.38 1.14 10.73
C SER A 98 -0.28 1.25 11.80
N LEU A 99 0.96 1.56 11.42
CA LEU A 99 2.09 1.69 12.36
C LEU A 99 1.86 2.80 13.41
N ASP A 100 1.00 3.78 13.11
CA ASP A 100 0.61 4.83 14.05
C ASP A 100 -0.47 4.40 15.07
N SER A 101 -0.99 3.17 14.97
CA SER A 101 -1.93 2.60 15.94
C SER A 101 -1.31 2.50 17.34
N PRO A 102 -2.12 2.67 18.40
CA PRO A 102 -1.65 2.41 19.78
C PRO A 102 -1.24 0.96 20.04
N THR A 103 -1.71 0.02 19.22
CA THR A 103 -1.43 -1.42 19.35
C THR A 103 -0.35 -1.91 18.39
N ALA A 104 0.24 -1.02 17.58
CA ALA A 104 1.37 -1.34 16.72
C ALA A 104 2.63 -1.60 17.55
N MET A 105 3.60 -2.28 16.92
CA MET A 105 4.94 -2.40 17.48
C MET A 105 5.61 -1.02 17.60
N ASP A 106 6.66 -0.95 18.39
CA ASP A 106 7.48 0.25 18.50
C ASP A 106 8.12 0.60 17.13
N PHE A 107 8.26 1.92 16.86
CA PHE A 107 8.82 2.39 15.57
C PHE A 107 10.24 1.89 15.34
N TYR A 108 11.09 1.85 16.38
CA TYR A 108 12.47 1.39 16.21
C TYR A 108 12.53 -0.13 16.01
N GLU A 109 11.66 -0.90 16.67
CA GLU A 109 11.50 -2.34 16.41
C GLU A 109 11.03 -2.58 14.97
N PHE A 110 10.07 -1.79 14.48
CA PHE A 110 9.63 -1.82 13.09
C PHE A 110 10.79 -1.55 12.13
N MET A 111 11.61 -0.52 12.40
CA MET A 111 12.74 -0.15 11.54
C MET A 111 13.80 -1.25 11.45
N GLU A 112 13.97 -2.07 12.47
CA GLU A 112 14.84 -3.26 12.40
C GLU A 112 14.16 -4.41 11.64
N TRP A 113 12.90 -4.69 11.95
CA TRP A 113 12.18 -5.81 11.36
C TRP A 113 11.94 -5.65 9.85
N GLN A 114 11.55 -4.47 9.39
CA GLN A 114 11.28 -4.22 7.97
C GLN A 114 12.50 -4.52 7.06
N ARG A 115 13.72 -4.47 7.59
CA ARG A 115 14.96 -4.79 6.85
C ARG A 115 15.07 -6.24 6.42
N LEU A 116 14.30 -7.13 7.02
CA LEU A 116 14.25 -8.53 6.66
C LEU A 116 13.55 -8.78 5.30
N PHE A 117 12.73 -7.82 4.86
CA PHE A 117 11.97 -7.93 3.62
C PHE A 117 12.83 -7.50 2.42
N LYS A 118 12.82 -8.33 1.37
CA LYS A 118 13.64 -8.15 0.17
C LYS A 118 12.97 -7.37 -0.95
N CYS A 119 11.62 -7.23 -0.91
CA CYS A 119 10.85 -6.45 -1.86
C CYS A 119 10.75 -4.98 -1.46
N ARG A 120 10.07 -4.16 -2.25
CA ARG A 120 9.74 -2.76 -1.87
C ARG A 120 8.86 -2.74 -0.63
N ARG A 121 9.09 -1.79 0.25
CA ARG A 121 8.42 -1.68 1.55
C ARG A 121 7.71 -0.36 1.68
N GLY A 122 6.46 -0.36 2.15
CA GLY A 122 5.68 0.84 2.37
C GLY A 122 4.86 0.81 3.65
N LEU A 123 4.46 1.98 4.13
CA LEU A 123 3.51 2.12 5.23
C LEU A 123 2.12 2.36 4.66
N ALA A 124 1.18 1.45 4.91
CA ALA A 124 -0.22 1.58 4.57
C ALA A 124 -0.99 2.33 5.65
N HIS A 125 -1.95 3.13 5.23
CA HIS A 125 -2.88 3.93 6.05
C HIS A 125 -2.31 4.41 7.40
N THR A 126 -1.05 4.88 7.35
CA THR A 126 -0.29 5.38 8.49
C THR A 126 -0.15 6.90 8.43
N ASP A 127 -0.55 7.61 9.48
CA ASP A 127 -0.29 9.04 9.64
C ASP A 127 1.15 9.28 10.09
N VAL A 128 2.03 9.55 9.14
CA VAL A 128 3.47 9.81 9.38
C VAL A 128 3.71 11.06 10.22
N PHE A 129 2.81 12.04 10.19
CA PHE A 129 2.91 13.24 11.01
C PHE A 129 2.62 12.92 12.47
N ARG A 130 1.62 12.09 12.73
CA ARG A 130 1.31 11.57 14.07
C ARG A 130 2.44 10.72 14.63
N LEU A 131 3.08 9.89 13.80
CA LEU A 131 4.28 9.14 14.20
C LEU A 131 5.43 10.08 14.54
N SER A 132 5.70 11.08 13.70
CA SER A 132 6.77 12.07 13.94
C SER A 132 6.56 12.80 15.26
N GLU A 133 5.32 13.20 15.56
CA GLU A 133 4.97 13.84 16.82
C GLU A 133 5.17 12.89 18.03
N ARG A 134 4.72 11.63 17.89
CA ARG A 134 4.83 10.61 18.96
C ARG A 134 6.27 10.32 19.35
N TYR A 135 7.18 10.22 18.37
CA TYR A 135 8.57 9.84 18.60
C TYR A 135 9.53 11.03 18.67
N GLY A 136 9.06 12.25 18.39
CA GLY A 136 9.90 13.45 18.36
C GLY A 136 11.00 13.44 17.31
N ILE A 137 10.77 12.76 16.17
CA ILE A 137 11.72 12.59 15.05
C ILE A 137 11.07 12.93 13.72
N ASP A 138 11.88 13.14 12.68
CA ASP A 138 11.40 13.21 11.31
C ASP A 138 11.25 11.80 10.72
N VAL A 139 10.04 11.22 10.84
CA VAL A 139 9.72 9.87 10.33
C VAL A 139 9.87 9.80 8.82
N LEU A 140 9.56 10.88 8.07
CA LEU A 140 9.72 10.89 6.62
C LEU A 140 11.19 10.76 6.20
N ASP A 141 12.10 11.46 6.90
CA ASP A 141 13.53 11.34 6.67
C ASP A 141 14.03 9.92 6.96
N GLU A 142 13.59 9.31 8.07
CA GLU A 142 13.92 7.91 8.39
C GLU A 142 13.38 6.93 7.34
N MET A 143 12.15 7.13 6.84
CA MET A 143 11.58 6.32 5.76
C MET A 143 12.38 6.46 4.47
N CYS A 144 12.74 7.69 4.08
CA CYS A 144 13.55 7.93 2.88
C CYS A 144 14.92 7.27 2.96
N ARG A 145 15.61 7.35 4.12
CA ARG A 145 16.92 6.70 4.32
C ARG A 145 16.88 5.18 4.23
N ASN A 146 15.73 4.58 4.52
CA ASN A 146 15.51 3.12 4.51
C ASN A 146 14.74 2.63 3.28
N ASP A 147 14.51 3.49 2.28
CA ASP A 147 13.76 3.17 1.06
C ASP A 147 12.36 2.61 1.35
N ILE A 148 11.66 3.24 2.29
CA ILE A 148 10.27 2.92 2.65
C ILE A 148 9.38 3.97 2.03
N PHE A 149 8.42 3.58 1.19
CA PHE A 149 7.44 4.49 0.61
C PHE A 149 6.25 4.72 1.55
N TRP A 150 5.53 5.81 1.34
CA TRP A 150 4.32 6.14 2.06
C TRP A 150 3.08 5.94 1.19
N GLU A 151 2.01 5.39 1.76
CA GLU A 151 0.74 5.26 1.07
C GLU A 151 -0.16 6.47 1.32
N LEU A 152 -0.69 7.03 0.22
CA LEU A 152 -1.87 7.90 0.26
C LEU A 152 -3.12 7.03 0.04
N ASN A 153 -3.73 6.58 1.14
CA ASN A 153 -4.91 5.72 1.12
C ASN A 153 -6.18 6.56 0.89
N VAL A 154 -6.95 6.22 -0.13
CA VAL A 154 -8.14 6.99 -0.55
C VAL A 154 -9.47 6.36 -0.15
N SER A 155 -9.46 5.29 0.67
CA SER A 155 -10.69 4.64 1.16
C SER A 155 -11.63 5.61 1.89
N GLY A 156 -11.06 6.69 2.44
CA GLY A 156 -11.80 7.67 3.22
C GLY A 156 -12.01 7.28 4.67
N ASN A 157 -11.46 6.15 5.10
CA ASN A 157 -11.54 5.65 6.47
C ASN A 157 -10.52 6.32 7.40
N TYR A 158 -9.50 6.99 6.82
CA TYR A 158 -8.37 7.52 7.57
C TYR A 158 -8.33 9.06 7.53
N PRO A 159 -8.35 9.74 8.70
CA PRO A 159 -8.36 11.21 8.77
C PRO A 159 -7.18 11.88 8.08
N TYR A 160 -5.99 11.26 8.06
CA TYR A 160 -4.79 11.83 7.45
C TYR A 160 -4.94 12.10 5.94
N TYR A 161 -5.78 11.32 5.23
CA TYR A 161 -6.08 11.56 3.83
C TYR A 161 -6.75 12.92 3.61
N TYR A 162 -7.79 13.20 4.38
CA TYR A 162 -8.50 14.48 4.27
C TYR A 162 -7.63 15.66 4.71
N ASP A 163 -6.83 15.44 5.75
CA ASP A 163 -5.89 16.44 6.22
C ASP A 163 -4.82 16.73 5.16
N PHE A 164 -4.26 15.71 4.53
CA PHE A 164 -3.34 15.89 3.39
C PHE A 164 -4.00 16.66 2.23
N LEU A 165 -5.27 16.39 1.90
CA LEU A 165 -5.98 17.07 0.83
C LEU A 165 -6.23 18.56 1.13
N THR A 166 -6.43 18.93 2.40
CA THR A 166 -6.85 20.28 2.81
C THR A 166 -5.71 21.12 3.37
N ASN A 167 -4.65 20.51 3.88
CA ASN A 167 -3.52 21.19 4.52
C ASN A 167 -2.34 21.41 3.56
N PRO A 168 -2.12 22.63 3.03
CA PRO A 168 -1.02 22.90 2.11
C PRO A 168 0.37 22.71 2.74
N ASN A 169 0.50 22.93 4.06
CA ASN A 169 1.78 22.76 4.74
C ASN A 169 2.20 21.28 4.78
N LYS A 170 1.27 20.36 5.08
CA LYS A 170 1.57 18.92 5.05
C LYS A 170 1.93 18.46 3.64
N ARG A 171 1.24 18.93 2.61
CA ARG A 171 1.63 18.64 1.21
C ARG A 171 3.02 19.14 0.87
N GLU A 172 3.37 20.33 1.34
CA GLU A 172 4.72 20.89 1.10
C GLU A 172 5.79 20.09 1.84
N ILE A 173 5.52 19.60 3.05
CA ILE A 173 6.44 18.71 3.79
C ILE A 173 6.65 17.41 3.01
N ILE A 174 5.58 16.74 2.56
CA ILE A 174 5.66 15.52 1.72
C ILE A 174 6.44 15.81 0.42
N ARG A 175 6.16 16.92 -0.24
CA ARG A 175 6.90 17.30 -1.45
C ARG A 175 8.39 17.47 -1.20
N ARG A 176 8.77 18.16 -0.11
CA ARG A 176 10.18 18.45 0.22
C ARG A 176 10.94 17.22 0.70
N SER A 177 10.27 16.28 1.36
CA SER A 177 10.94 15.05 1.81
C SER A 177 11.43 14.20 0.62
N GLY A 178 10.81 14.35 -0.56
CA GLY A 178 11.12 13.52 -1.73
C GLY A 178 10.69 12.06 -1.58
N ILE A 179 9.90 11.74 -0.55
CA ILE A 179 9.43 10.38 -0.31
C ILE A 179 8.70 9.82 -1.52
N SER A 180 8.94 8.55 -1.85
CA SER A 180 8.13 7.83 -2.81
C SER A 180 6.74 7.56 -2.23
N VAL A 181 5.70 7.69 -3.07
CA VAL A 181 4.30 7.55 -2.65
C VAL A 181 3.63 6.43 -3.42
N SER A 182 2.94 5.53 -2.73
CA SER A 182 1.92 4.67 -3.34
C SER A 182 0.55 5.30 -3.17
N ILE A 183 -0.39 4.91 -4.03
CA ILE A 183 -1.78 5.31 -3.90
C ILE A 183 -2.59 4.03 -3.82
N GLY A 184 -3.46 3.91 -2.83
CA GLY A 184 -4.26 2.73 -2.58
C GLY A 184 -5.72 3.07 -2.33
N SER A 185 -6.63 2.34 -2.99
CA SER A 185 -8.07 2.47 -2.72
C SER A 185 -8.50 1.74 -1.47
N ASP A 186 -7.73 0.72 -1.06
CA ASP A 186 -8.08 -0.17 0.05
C ASP A 186 -9.46 -0.82 -0.19
N THR A 187 -9.65 -1.23 -1.45
CA THR A 187 -10.91 -1.79 -1.92
C THR A 187 -11.08 -3.21 -1.45
N HIS A 188 -12.22 -3.51 -0.82
CA HIS A 188 -12.64 -4.85 -0.39
C HIS A 188 -13.79 -5.39 -1.25
N SER A 189 -14.40 -4.51 -2.07
CA SER A 189 -15.45 -4.86 -3.01
C SER A 189 -15.45 -3.92 -4.21
N VAL A 190 -15.72 -4.44 -5.42
CA VAL A 190 -15.86 -3.63 -6.64
C VAL A 190 -16.98 -2.59 -6.52
N GLU A 191 -17.99 -2.84 -5.68
CA GLU A 191 -19.11 -1.92 -5.44
C GLU A 191 -18.67 -0.68 -4.64
N GLU A 192 -17.61 -0.79 -3.85
CA GLU A 192 -17.07 0.29 -3.01
C GLU A 192 -15.92 1.05 -3.66
N TYR A 193 -15.59 0.71 -4.90
CA TYR A 193 -14.40 1.21 -5.57
C TYR A 193 -14.43 2.73 -5.76
N ARG A 194 -13.45 3.42 -5.16
CA ARG A 194 -13.39 4.88 -5.07
C ARG A 194 -12.58 5.52 -6.20
N PHE A 195 -12.88 5.19 -7.42
CA PHE A 195 -12.13 5.61 -8.59
C PHE A 195 -11.91 7.13 -8.73
N LYS A 196 -12.92 7.95 -8.42
CA LYS A 196 -12.77 9.42 -8.49
C LYS A 196 -11.72 9.94 -7.49
N GLN A 197 -11.71 9.40 -6.28
CA GLN A 197 -10.73 9.74 -5.25
C GLN A 197 -9.35 9.25 -5.65
N LEU A 198 -9.25 8.03 -6.17
CA LEU A 198 -8.02 7.44 -6.67
C LEU A 198 -7.37 8.30 -7.76
N ARG A 199 -8.14 8.68 -8.79
CA ARG A 199 -7.66 9.54 -9.86
C ARG A 199 -7.19 10.90 -9.34
N ARG A 200 -7.97 11.54 -8.46
CA ARG A 200 -7.61 12.81 -7.84
C ARG A 200 -6.31 12.73 -7.04
N ALA A 201 -6.11 11.65 -6.28
CA ALA A 201 -4.88 11.43 -5.52
C ALA A 201 -3.67 11.25 -6.45
N ASN A 202 -3.80 10.46 -7.52
CA ASN A 202 -2.75 10.30 -8.55
C ASN A 202 -2.36 11.66 -9.17
N GLU A 203 -3.33 12.47 -9.56
CA GLU A 203 -3.10 13.82 -10.11
C GLU A 203 -2.41 14.73 -9.09
N LEU A 204 -2.81 14.67 -7.83
CA LEU A 204 -2.24 15.51 -6.77
C LEU A 204 -0.78 15.15 -6.50
N VAL A 205 -0.48 13.87 -6.29
CA VAL A 205 0.90 13.40 -6.02
C VAL A 205 1.81 13.72 -7.20
N HIS A 206 1.32 13.52 -8.44
CA HIS A 206 2.08 13.90 -9.62
C HIS A 206 2.38 15.40 -9.68
N LYS A 207 1.41 16.27 -9.35
CA LYS A 207 1.62 17.73 -9.29
C LYS A 207 2.61 18.15 -8.21
N LEU A 208 2.72 17.39 -7.14
CA LEU A 208 3.72 17.60 -6.09
C LEU A 208 5.13 17.23 -6.56
N GLY A 209 5.26 16.38 -7.56
CA GLY A 209 6.54 15.91 -8.10
C GLY A 209 7.18 14.78 -7.30
N ASN A 210 6.45 14.15 -6.37
CA ASN A 210 6.92 12.95 -5.71
C ASN A 210 6.90 11.75 -6.67
N ASN A 211 7.83 10.82 -6.48
CA ASN A 211 7.84 9.56 -7.23
C ASN A 211 6.64 8.70 -6.83
N ILE A 212 5.86 8.26 -7.82
CA ILE A 212 4.75 7.31 -7.59
C ILE A 212 5.27 5.90 -7.83
N ILE A 213 5.08 5.02 -6.85
CA ILE A 213 5.39 3.59 -6.97
C ILE A 213 4.45 2.96 -8.01
N CYS A 214 5.02 2.29 -9.00
CA CYS A 214 4.28 1.67 -10.11
C CYS A 214 5.03 0.46 -10.69
#